data_9453f28442544245ac8aeec2a7e79f4d
#
_entry.id   9453f28442544245ac8aeec2a7e79f4d
#
_cell.length_a   1.000
_cell.length_b   1.000
_cell.length_c   1.000
_cell.angle_alpha   90.00
_cell.angle_beta   90.00
_cell.angle_gamma   90.00
#
_symmetry.space_group_name_H-M   'P 1'
#
loop_
_entity.id
_entity.type
_entity.pdbx_description
1 polymer ?
#
loop_
_entity_poly.entity_id
_entity_poly.type
_entity_poly.pdbx_seq_one_letter_code
_entity_poly.pdbx_strand_id
1 'polypeptide(L)'
;MKIHHLPDEKSRALKQQNLLYPKASAVSDELFQTLTFFDPRDLLQVKYEMVRRVHKDGWSVSRSAAVFGFSRISFYRIQHAFQALGVMGLMPQKRGPTHPTKITKEVLVFLQQHREQQPALSAAKLKGVLAEELGVQVHTRTIERALRGKKKHPGTVPTMRRGKP
;
A
#
# COMPACT_ATOMS: atom_id res chain seq x y z
N MET A 1 -15.94 23.66 22.70
CA MET A 1 -16.39 23.92 21.33
C MET A 1 -15.58 23.03 20.41
N LYS A 2 -16.14 21.89 19.91
CA LYS A 2 -15.42 20.99 19.01
C LYS A 2 -15.48 21.57 17.61
N ILE A 3 -14.37 22.12 17.14
CA ILE A 3 -14.23 22.55 15.75
C ILE A 3 -14.20 21.28 14.91
N HIS A 4 -15.29 20.98 14.21
CA HIS A 4 -15.30 19.98 13.14
C HIS A 4 -14.41 20.50 12.03
N HIS A 5 -13.13 20.15 12.08
CA HIS A 5 -12.23 20.36 10.96
C HIS A 5 -12.69 19.46 9.81
N LEU A 6 -13.20 20.07 8.75
CA LEU A 6 -13.25 19.47 7.42
C LEU A 6 -11.85 18.85 7.16
N PRO A 7 -11.76 17.64 6.57
CA PRO A 7 -10.47 17.06 6.29
C PRO A 7 -9.67 18.06 5.46
N ASP A 8 -8.63 18.63 6.07
CA ASP A 8 -7.75 19.59 5.43
C ASP A 8 -7.07 18.96 4.21
N GLU A 9 -6.55 19.76 3.31
CA GLU A 9 -5.89 19.27 2.09
C GLU A 9 -4.74 18.31 2.42
N LYS A 10 -4.03 18.55 3.52
CA LYS A 10 -2.95 17.69 4.00
C LYS A 10 -3.46 16.29 4.36
N SER A 11 -4.57 16.18 5.07
CA SER A 11 -5.17 14.87 5.41
C SER A 11 -5.62 14.11 4.16
N ARG A 12 -6.14 14.82 3.15
CA ARG A 12 -6.50 14.20 1.86
C ARG A 12 -5.28 13.67 1.11
N ALA A 13 -4.21 14.47 1.05
CA ALA A 13 -2.96 14.09 0.41
C ALA A 13 -2.31 12.89 1.12
N LEU A 14 -2.23 12.91 2.45
CA LEU A 14 -1.71 11.79 3.25
C LEU A 14 -2.52 10.51 3.01
N LYS A 15 -3.85 10.61 2.94
CA LYS A 15 -4.72 9.45 2.67
C LYS A 15 -4.52 8.88 1.27
N GLN A 16 -4.36 9.72 0.25
CA GLN A 16 -4.10 9.28 -1.13
C GLN A 16 -2.79 8.49 -1.24
N GLN A 17 -1.78 8.86 -0.45
CA GLN A 17 -0.48 8.20 -0.43
C GLN A 17 -0.37 7.08 0.61
N ASN A 18 -1.46 6.75 1.32
CA ASN A 18 -1.48 5.80 2.44
C ASN A 18 -0.54 6.21 3.60
N LEU A 19 -0.26 7.49 3.75
CA LEU A 19 0.56 8.07 4.82
C LEU A 19 -0.27 8.58 6.00
N LEU A 20 -1.59 8.55 5.94
CA LEU A 20 -2.42 8.97 7.06
C LEU A 20 -2.32 7.95 8.19
N TYR A 21 -1.77 8.39 9.34
CA TYR A 21 -1.60 7.52 10.51
C TYR A 21 -2.92 7.37 11.28
N PRO A 22 -3.51 6.15 11.32
CA PRO A 22 -4.81 5.94 11.94
C PRO A 22 -4.77 6.03 13.47
N LYS A 23 -3.58 5.94 14.08
CA LYS A 23 -3.37 6.04 15.53
C LYS A 23 -2.73 7.37 15.94
N ALA A 24 -3.05 8.45 15.25
CA ALA A 24 -2.49 9.77 15.56
C ALA A 24 -2.72 10.20 17.02
N SER A 25 -3.85 9.83 17.61
CA SER A 25 -4.17 10.09 19.03
C SER A 25 -3.30 9.33 20.04
N ALA A 26 -2.60 8.28 19.59
CA ALA A 26 -1.68 7.54 20.45
C ALA A 26 -0.27 8.13 20.49
N VAL A 27 0.01 9.14 19.66
CA VAL A 27 1.31 9.84 19.65
C VAL A 27 1.33 10.84 20.80
N SER A 28 2.19 10.59 21.79
CA SER A 28 2.32 11.43 22.99
C SER A 28 3.69 12.10 23.11
N ASP A 29 4.49 12.12 22.06
CA ASP A 29 5.78 12.82 22.04
C ASP A 29 5.56 14.33 22.12
N GLU A 30 6.38 15.02 22.93
CA GLU A 30 6.28 16.44 23.21
C GLU A 30 6.37 17.30 21.94
N LEU A 31 7.22 16.95 20.99
CA LEU A 31 7.37 17.69 19.73
C LEU A 31 6.06 17.73 18.94
N PHE A 32 5.33 16.62 18.94
CA PHE A 32 4.03 16.50 18.26
C PHE A 32 2.88 17.19 19.02
N GLN A 33 3.07 17.50 20.29
CA GLN A 33 2.08 18.20 21.10
C GLN A 33 2.28 19.72 21.10
N THR A 34 3.55 20.17 21.00
CA THR A 34 3.89 21.59 21.18
C THR A 34 4.23 22.32 19.89
N LEU A 35 4.77 21.62 18.89
CA LEU A 35 5.24 22.23 17.65
C LEU A 35 4.30 21.92 16.47
N THR A 36 3.82 22.94 15.81
CA THR A 36 2.92 22.82 14.64
C THR A 36 3.60 22.18 13.42
N PHE A 37 4.93 22.15 13.38
CA PHE A 37 5.70 21.48 12.34
C PHE A 37 5.48 19.97 12.36
N PHE A 38 5.35 19.37 13.55
CA PHE A 38 5.14 17.94 13.70
C PHE A 38 3.65 17.60 13.69
N ASP A 39 3.24 16.77 12.73
CA ASP A 39 1.86 16.35 12.60
C ASP A 39 1.69 14.88 12.97
N PRO A 40 1.00 14.55 14.06
CA PRO A 40 0.82 13.14 14.49
C PRO A 40 0.04 12.30 13.47
N ARG A 41 -0.64 12.95 12.49
CA ARG A 41 -1.33 12.26 11.41
C ARG A 41 -0.38 11.84 10.27
N ASP A 42 0.80 12.43 10.18
CA ASP A 42 1.80 12.09 9.17
C ASP A 42 2.62 10.87 9.61
N LEU A 43 2.28 9.71 9.05
CA LEU A 43 2.94 8.44 9.37
C LEU A 43 4.45 8.46 9.10
N LEU A 44 4.91 9.23 8.11
CA LEU A 44 6.33 9.32 7.78
C LEU A 44 7.09 10.07 8.85
N GLN A 45 6.60 11.24 9.29
CA GLN A 45 7.18 11.99 10.39
C GLN A 45 7.18 11.17 11.69
N VAL A 46 6.06 10.54 12.02
CA VAL A 46 5.93 9.72 13.22
C VAL A 46 6.94 8.57 13.27
N LYS A 47 7.12 7.85 12.15
CA LYS A 47 8.12 6.78 12.07
C LYS A 47 9.55 7.30 12.14
N TYR A 48 9.83 8.40 11.45
CA TYR A 48 11.16 8.99 11.44
C TYR A 48 11.58 9.44 12.84
N GLU A 49 10.75 10.21 13.53
CA GLU A 49 11.01 10.69 14.88
C GLU A 49 11.10 9.55 15.89
N MET A 50 10.29 8.53 15.78
CA MET A 50 10.38 7.33 16.62
C MET A 50 11.78 6.68 16.52
N VAL A 51 12.32 6.55 15.31
CA VAL A 51 13.66 5.98 15.09
C VAL A 51 14.74 6.96 15.58
N ARG A 52 14.58 8.25 15.29
CA ARG A 52 15.52 9.30 15.71
C ARG A 52 15.67 9.37 17.24
N ARG A 53 14.57 9.28 17.99
CA ARG A 53 14.58 9.28 19.48
C ARG A 53 15.46 8.17 20.06
N VAL A 54 15.47 7.00 19.45
CA VAL A 54 16.34 5.90 19.90
C VAL A 54 17.79 6.16 19.52
N HIS A 55 18.07 6.57 18.28
CA HIS A 55 19.45 6.69 17.80
C HIS A 55 20.17 7.96 18.24
N LYS A 56 19.44 9.06 18.42
CA LYS A 56 20.04 10.37 18.78
C LYS A 56 19.83 10.73 20.25
N ASP A 57 18.64 10.48 20.77
CA ASP A 57 18.28 10.91 22.12
C ASP A 57 18.46 9.80 23.15
N GLY A 58 18.95 8.61 22.73
CA GLY A 58 19.25 7.48 23.63
C GLY A 58 18.02 6.83 24.28
N TRP A 59 16.83 7.02 23.71
CA TRP A 59 15.64 6.38 24.28
C TRP A 59 15.66 4.87 24.10
N SER A 60 15.09 4.17 25.09
CA SER A 60 14.87 2.73 24.91
C SER A 60 13.81 2.48 23.83
N VAL A 61 13.98 1.37 23.08
CA VAL A 61 13.03 0.96 22.05
C VAL A 61 11.60 0.82 22.59
N SER A 62 11.46 0.30 23.81
CA SER A 62 10.15 0.14 24.44
C SER A 62 9.45 1.47 24.68
N ARG A 63 10.20 2.47 25.22
CA ARG A 63 9.70 3.82 25.44
C ARG A 63 9.31 4.48 24.14
N SER A 64 10.22 4.49 23.17
CA SER A 64 9.96 5.13 21.87
C SER A 64 8.76 4.51 21.18
N ALA A 65 8.70 3.18 21.06
CA ALA A 65 7.56 2.53 20.43
C ALA A 65 6.22 2.88 21.10
N ALA A 66 6.17 2.87 22.46
CA ALA A 66 4.97 3.20 23.20
C ALA A 66 4.51 4.64 22.95
N VAL A 67 5.43 5.62 23.03
CA VAL A 67 5.15 7.06 22.85
C VAL A 67 4.62 7.38 21.47
N PHE A 68 5.08 6.64 20.44
CA PHE A 68 4.64 6.83 19.06
C PHE A 68 3.51 5.88 18.62
N GLY A 69 2.94 5.09 19.55
CA GLY A 69 1.80 4.20 19.29
C GLY A 69 2.11 2.95 18.48
N PHE A 70 3.38 2.49 18.51
CA PHE A 70 3.85 1.26 17.85
C PHE A 70 4.16 0.15 18.85
N SER A 71 4.20 -1.08 18.35
CA SER A 71 4.79 -2.21 19.10
C SER A 71 6.30 -2.26 18.89
N ARG A 72 7.04 -2.91 19.81
CA ARG A 72 8.49 -3.15 19.67
C ARG A 72 8.83 -3.88 18.37
N ILE A 73 8.01 -4.85 17.97
CA ILE A 73 8.19 -5.59 16.71
C ILE A 73 8.07 -4.64 15.52
N SER A 74 7.10 -3.73 15.54
CA SER A 74 6.94 -2.71 14.50
C SER A 74 8.14 -1.76 14.44
N PHE A 75 8.68 -1.38 15.60
CA PHE A 75 9.89 -0.54 15.67
C PHE A 75 11.05 -1.20 14.92
N TYR A 76 11.40 -2.45 15.23
CA TYR A 76 12.53 -3.13 14.58
C TYR A 76 12.33 -3.30 13.07
N ARG A 77 11.12 -3.55 12.60
CA ARG A 77 10.82 -3.59 11.16
C ARG A 77 11.03 -2.23 10.48
N ILE A 78 10.58 -1.17 11.14
CA ILE A 78 10.74 0.21 10.63
C ILE A 78 12.22 0.61 10.63
N GLN A 79 12.94 0.31 11.71
CA GLN A 79 14.37 0.57 11.82
C GLN A 79 15.17 -0.15 10.73
N HIS A 80 14.91 -1.44 10.53
CA HIS A 80 15.58 -2.21 9.47
C HIS A 80 15.29 -1.65 8.07
N ALA A 81 14.05 -1.28 7.78
CA ALA A 81 13.70 -0.65 6.52
C ALA A 81 14.38 0.72 6.33
N PHE A 82 14.48 1.49 7.41
CA PHE A 82 15.20 2.77 7.40
C PHE A 82 16.71 2.58 7.17
N GLN A 83 17.34 1.59 7.80
CA GLN A 83 18.74 1.28 7.59
C GLN A 83 19.06 0.83 6.16
N ALA A 84 18.13 0.07 5.54
CA ALA A 84 18.31 -0.44 4.19
C ALA A 84 18.07 0.63 3.09
N LEU A 85 17.08 1.51 3.26
CA LEU A 85 16.59 2.41 2.20
C LEU A 85 16.45 3.87 2.65
N GLY A 86 16.94 4.22 3.83
CA GLY A 86 16.77 5.56 4.39
C GLY A 86 15.30 5.91 4.59
N VAL A 87 14.97 7.18 4.40
CA VAL A 87 13.59 7.69 4.54
C VAL A 87 12.61 6.98 3.60
N MET A 88 13.06 6.53 2.42
CA MET A 88 12.23 5.78 1.48
C MET A 88 11.73 4.44 2.05
N GLY A 89 12.51 3.82 2.94
CA GLY A 89 12.09 2.60 3.65
C GLY A 89 10.95 2.80 4.64
N LEU A 90 10.68 4.04 5.05
CA LEU A 90 9.58 4.38 5.92
C LEU A 90 8.23 4.51 5.18
N MET A 91 8.28 4.64 3.85
CA MET A 91 7.07 4.73 3.02
C MET A 91 6.25 3.45 3.12
N PRO A 92 4.92 3.54 3.12
CA PRO A 92 4.05 2.38 3.12
C PRO A 92 4.24 1.57 1.84
N GLN A 93 4.53 0.29 1.98
CA GLN A 93 4.58 -0.60 0.83
C GLN A 93 3.17 -1.09 0.47
N LYS A 94 2.93 -1.33 -0.82
CA LYS A 94 1.68 -1.94 -1.29
C LYS A 94 1.47 -3.27 -0.59
N ARG A 95 0.32 -3.41 0.07
CA ARG A 95 -0.09 -4.67 0.67
C ARG A 95 -0.51 -5.66 -0.42
N GLY A 96 -0.16 -6.90 -0.26
CA GLY A 96 -0.53 -7.99 -1.16
C GLY A 96 0.67 -8.65 -1.83
N PRO A 97 0.44 -9.77 -2.52
CA PRO A 97 1.50 -10.47 -3.23
C PRO A 97 2.03 -9.59 -4.36
N THR A 98 3.35 -9.52 -4.46
CA THR A 98 4.06 -8.72 -5.47
C THR A 98 3.86 -9.30 -6.88
N HIS A 99 3.60 -10.60 -6.97
CA HIS A 99 3.37 -11.33 -8.22
C HIS A 99 2.11 -12.20 -8.11
N PRO A 100 1.41 -12.45 -9.23
CA PRO A 100 0.32 -13.42 -9.26
C PRO A 100 0.85 -14.81 -8.94
N THR A 101 0.30 -15.47 -7.92
CA THR A 101 0.78 -16.76 -7.44
C THR A 101 0.44 -17.93 -8.37
N LYS A 102 -0.68 -17.84 -9.10
CA LYS A 102 -1.20 -18.92 -9.96
C LYS A 102 -1.17 -18.60 -11.46
N ILE A 103 -1.30 -17.34 -11.84
CA ILE A 103 -1.20 -16.90 -13.24
C ILE A 103 0.20 -16.31 -13.45
N THR A 104 1.16 -17.16 -13.67
CA THR A 104 2.53 -16.76 -14.06
C THR A 104 2.53 -16.21 -15.50
N LYS A 105 3.67 -15.67 -15.94
CA LYS A 105 3.82 -15.21 -17.32
C LYS A 105 3.64 -16.38 -18.31
N GLU A 106 4.17 -17.55 -17.98
CA GLU A 106 4.06 -18.77 -18.77
C GLU A 106 2.61 -19.20 -18.93
N VAL A 107 1.86 -19.27 -17.81
CA VAL A 107 0.43 -19.57 -17.82
C VAL A 107 -0.36 -18.56 -18.65
N LEU A 108 0.01 -17.28 -18.60
CA LEU A 108 -0.66 -16.24 -19.38
C LEU A 108 -0.42 -16.43 -20.89
N VAL A 109 0.83 -16.70 -21.30
CA VAL A 109 1.18 -16.97 -22.71
C VAL A 109 0.45 -18.21 -23.21
N PHE A 110 0.44 -19.29 -22.42
CA PHE A 110 -0.29 -20.51 -22.74
C PHE A 110 -1.79 -20.26 -22.97
N LEU A 111 -2.45 -19.51 -22.08
CA LEU A 111 -3.86 -19.16 -22.22
C LEU A 111 -4.15 -18.29 -23.45
N GLN A 112 -3.23 -17.38 -23.80
CA GLN A 112 -3.34 -16.52 -25.00
C GLN A 112 -3.20 -17.35 -26.28
N GLN A 113 -2.22 -18.21 -26.36
CA GLN A 113 -2.00 -19.08 -27.53
C GLN A 113 -3.19 -20.01 -27.81
N HIS A 114 -3.74 -20.66 -26.76
CA HIS A 114 -4.92 -21.51 -26.91
C HIS A 114 -6.16 -20.74 -27.36
N ARG A 115 -6.30 -19.50 -26.90
CA ARG A 115 -7.41 -18.63 -27.32
C ARG A 115 -7.27 -18.12 -28.75
N GLU A 116 -6.04 -17.87 -29.21
CA GLU A 116 -5.76 -17.48 -30.60
C GLU A 116 -6.03 -18.64 -31.56
N GLN A 117 -5.63 -19.87 -31.21
CA GLN A 117 -5.86 -21.07 -31.99
C GLN A 117 -7.34 -21.47 -32.03
N GLN A 118 -8.08 -21.27 -30.94
CA GLN A 118 -9.48 -21.62 -30.79
C GLN A 118 -10.27 -20.49 -30.09
N PRO A 119 -10.70 -19.46 -30.81
CA PRO A 119 -11.42 -18.30 -30.24
C PRO A 119 -12.72 -18.64 -29.50
N ALA A 120 -13.36 -19.76 -29.87
CA ALA A 120 -14.61 -20.26 -29.30
C ALA A 120 -14.41 -21.04 -27.98
N LEU A 121 -13.18 -21.28 -27.52
CA LEU A 121 -12.92 -21.99 -26.28
C LEU A 121 -13.42 -21.19 -25.07
N SER A 122 -14.33 -21.81 -24.32
CA SER A 122 -14.85 -21.22 -23.09
C SER A 122 -13.78 -21.25 -21.98
N ALA A 123 -13.86 -20.32 -21.01
CA ALA A 123 -12.97 -20.31 -19.85
C ALA A 123 -13.03 -21.60 -19.02
N ALA A 124 -14.15 -22.32 -19.07
CA ALA A 124 -14.32 -23.61 -18.43
C ALA A 124 -13.45 -24.70 -19.09
N LYS A 125 -13.41 -24.74 -20.43
CA LYS A 125 -12.56 -25.66 -21.18
C LYS A 125 -11.08 -25.31 -21.00
N LEU A 126 -10.72 -24.02 -21.06
CA LEU A 126 -9.36 -23.56 -20.78
C LEU A 126 -8.86 -23.93 -19.37
N LYS A 127 -9.78 -23.96 -18.39
CA LYS A 127 -9.46 -24.44 -17.04
C LYS A 127 -9.05 -25.92 -17.03
N GLY A 128 -9.76 -26.78 -17.80
CA GLY A 128 -9.43 -28.19 -17.93
C GLY A 128 -8.05 -28.40 -18.53
N VAL A 129 -7.82 -27.80 -19.70
CA VAL A 129 -6.53 -27.90 -20.42
C VAL A 129 -5.38 -27.36 -19.56
N LEU A 130 -5.58 -26.27 -18.84
CA LEU A 130 -4.56 -25.70 -17.93
C LEU A 130 -4.22 -26.66 -16.77
N ALA A 131 -5.23 -27.35 -16.23
CA ALA A 131 -5.02 -28.32 -15.17
C ALA A 131 -4.29 -29.59 -15.65
N GLU A 132 -4.61 -30.05 -16.87
CA GLU A 132 -4.01 -31.22 -17.49
C GLU A 132 -2.58 -30.99 -17.95
N GLU A 133 -2.30 -29.87 -18.64
CA GLU A 133 -0.98 -29.64 -19.24
C GLU A 133 0.03 -28.97 -18.30
N LEU A 134 -0.43 -28.06 -17.43
CA LEU A 134 0.47 -27.32 -16.53
C LEU A 134 0.23 -27.61 -15.04
N GLY A 135 -0.71 -28.48 -14.69
CA GLY A 135 -1.04 -28.82 -13.31
C GLY A 135 -1.60 -27.65 -12.48
N VAL A 136 -1.98 -26.55 -13.13
CA VAL A 136 -2.39 -25.31 -12.45
C VAL A 136 -3.91 -25.24 -12.28
N GLN A 137 -4.39 -25.39 -11.05
CA GLN A 137 -5.81 -25.26 -10.74
C GLN A 137 -6.17 -23.83 -10.41
N VAL A 138 -7.01 -23.20 -11.25
CA VAL A 138 -7.55 -21.86 -11.08
C VAL A 138 -9.06 -21.83 -11.32
N HIS A 139 -9.74 -20.82 -10.76
CA HIS A 139 -11.14 -20.60 -11.02
C HIS A 139 -11.34 -19.96 -12.41
N THR A 140 -12.43 -20.31 -13.12
CA THR A 140 -12.76 -19.78 -14.46
C THR A 140 -12.71 -18.25 -14.53
N ARG A 141 -13.24 -17.56 -13.49
CA ARG A 141 -13.19 -16.11 -13.38
C ARG A 141 -11.76 -15.54 -13.34
N THR A 142 -10.79 -16.31 -12.83
CA THR A 142 -9.38 -15.91 -12.82
C THR A 142 -8.79 -15.94 -14.23
N ILE A 143 -9.14 -16.96 -15.01
CA ILE A 143 -8.76 -17.08 -16.41
C ILE A 143 -9.35 -15.94 -17.24
N GLU A 144 -10.66 -15.68 -17.10
CA GLU A 144 -11.32 -14.56 -17.78
C GLU A 144 -10.68 -13.21 -17.46
N ARG A 145 -10.35 -12.97 -16.18
CA ARG A 145 -9.67 -11.74 -15.75
C ARG A 145 -8.26 -11.63 -16.35
N ALA A 146 -7.53 -12.74 -16.41
CA ALA A 146 -6.19 -12.79 -17.00
C ALA A 146 -6.22 -12.47 -18.49
N LEU A 147 -7.17 -13.07 -19.23
CA LEU A 147 -7.36 -12.86 -20.66
C LEU A 147 -7.92 -11.48 -21.04
N ARG A 148 -8.74 -10.86 -20.18
CA ARG A 148 -9.22 -9.48 -20.38
C ARG A 148 -8.11 -8.44 -20.29
N GLY A 149 -6.92 -8.81 -19.79
CA GLY A 149 -5.87 -7.85 -19.48
C GLY A 149 -6.26 -6.92 -18.32
N LYS A 150 -5.30 -6.31 -17.69
CA LYS A 150 -5.55 -5.16 -16.81
C LYS A 150 -6.10 -4.04 -17.71
N LYS A 151 -7.41 -3.76 -17.70
CA LYS A 151 -7.88 -2.43 -18.07
C LYS A 151 -7.10 -1.45 -17.21
N LYS A 152 -6.12 -0.74 -17.80
CA LYS A 152 -5.58 0.47 -17.17
C LYS A 152 -6.80 1.32 -16.89
N HIS A 153 -7.14 1.53 -15.60
CA HIS A 153 -8.02 2.62 -15.26
C HIS A 153 -7.33 3.86 -15.82
N PRO A 154 -7.92 4.57 -16.79
CA PRO A 154 -7.41 5.88 -17.13
C PRO A 154 -7.49 6.68 -15.82
N GLY A 155 -6.33 7.19 -15.37
CA GLY A 155 -6.29 8.07 -14.22
C GLY A 155 -7.34 9.15 -14.44
N THR A 156 -8.24 9.31 -13.47
CA THR A 156 -9.24 10.37 -13.49
C THR A 156 -8.47 11.68 -13.45
N VAL A 157 -8.30 12.30 -14.60
CA VAL A 157 -7.78 13.66 -14.72
C VAL A 157 -8.80 14.53 -14.00
N PRO A 158 -8.43 15.34 -13.00
CA PRO A 158 -9.37 16.24 -12.35
C PRO A 158 -9.83 17.26 -13.39
N THR A 159 -11.09 17.17 -13.80
CA THR A 159 -11.73 18.16 -14.64
C THR A 159 -11.77 19.48 -13.87
N MET A 160 -10.94 20.45 -14.27
CA MET A 160 -11.06 21.83 -13.83
C MET A 160 -12.46 22.32 -14.18
N ARG A 161 -13.31 22.51 -13.20
CA ARG A 161 -14.57 23.23 -13.37
C ARG A 161 -14.22 24.66 -13.74
N ARG A 162 -14.46 25.02 -15.01
CA ARG A 162 -14.50 26.41 -15.45
C ARG A 162 -15.59 27.10 -14.62
N GLY A 163 -15.19 28.14 -13.89
CA GLY A 163 -16.13 29.09 -13.29
C GLY A 163 -16.98 29.74 -14.40
N LYS A 164 -18.27 29.79 -14.16
CA LYS A 164 -19.19 30.65 -14.94
C LYS A 164 -19.09 32.08 -14.42
N PRO A 165 -19.22 33.05 -15.32
CA PRO A 165 -19.18 34.47 -14.99
C PRO A 165 -20.35 34.91 -14.08
#